data_fa14d227e3e529e9d700aa426b1ed192
#
_entry.id   fa14d227e3e529e9d700aa426b1ed192
#
_cell.length_a   1.000
_cell.length_b   1.000
_cell.length_c   1.000
_cell.angle_alpha   90.00
_cell.angle_beta   90.00
_cell.angle_gamma   90.00
#
_symmetry.space_group_name_H-M   'P 1'
#
loop_
_entity.id
_entity.type
_entity.pdbx_description
1 polymer ?
#
loop_
_entity_poly.entity_id
_entity_poly.type
_entity_poly.pdbx_seq_one_letter_code
_entity_poly.pdbx_strand_id
1 'polypeptide(L)'
;MLVANNITMQFGVKPLFENVSVKFGEGYRYGLIGANGSGKSTFMKILDGELEATAGNVSKDAHERMAYLRQDQFAFEEQRVIDVVMMGHAEMWACMVEKDAIYANPEASEEDYLHAAELEGRFAEYDGYTAEARAGELLLGVGIPAEQHLGPMSDVAPGWKLRVLLIQALFANPEILLLDEPTNNLDIATIRWLENVINDRNSTMIIISHDRHFLNQVCTHMADLDYGKITVYPGNYDDFMEASAQARERQQNANAKAKERIADLQNFVRRFSANASKAKQATSRVKLIEKLKPEDVKPSSRQYPWIRFEYEEREKLHRQAVEIENLGFAYPGSKQKIFDKLNLSINGGDRLAIIGENGVGKTTLLKLLMGELQPQRGSIKWAEKASLGYYAQDHAHDFDSGVNLTDWIAGYARASASEGDDLETLIRGTLGRLLFSGNEVRKPVKVISGGEQGRMIFGKLMLMKTNVLVMDEPTNHLDMESIESLNTALEKFKGTLVFVSHDREFVSSLATRILEIRLDGTLVNYLGTYEEYLASQGLA
;
A
#
# COMPACT_ATOMS: atom_id res chain seq x y z
N MET A 1 -23.47 -10.90 7.62
CA MET A 1 -23.55 -10.08 6.38
C MET A 1 -23.46 -8.60 6.71
N LEU A 2 -22.56 -7.82 6.08
CA LEU A 2 -22.34 -6.39 6.36
C LEU A 2 -23.00 -5.53 5.26
N VAL A 3 -23.79 -4.53 5.65
CA VAL A 3 -24.50 -3.65 4.71
C VAL A 3 -24.27 -2.19 5.08
N ALA A 4 -23.77 -1.42 4.14
CA ALA A 4 -23.71 0.03 4.21
C ALA A 4 -24.89 0.62 3.41
N ASN A 5 -25.69 1.49 4.03
CA ASN A 5 -26.87 2.07 3.43
C ASN A 5 -26.76 3.58 3.36
N ASN A 6 -26.73 4.14 2.14
CA ASN A 6 -26.75 5.58 1.86
C ASN A 6 -25.70 6.36 2.66
N ILE A 7 -24.52 5.79 2.83
CA ILE A 7 -23.42 6.42 3.58
C ILE A 7 -22.94 7.67 2.86
N THR A 8 -22.94 8.77 3.58
CA THR A 8 -22.36 10.05 3.13
C THR A 8 -21.35 10.51 4.16
N MET A 9 -20.17 10.94 3.71
CA MET A 9 -19.13 11.50 4.56
C MET A 9 -18.59 12.80 4.02
N GLN A 10 -18.51 13.83 4.89
CA GLN A 10 -18.09 15.17 4.53
C GLN A 10 -17.21 15.78 5.62
N PHE A 11 -15.98 16.19 5.26
CA PHE A 11 -15.04 16.87 6.16
C PHE A 11 -14.92 18.39 5.89
N GLY A 12 -15.67 18.92 4.93
CA GLY A 12 -15.56 20.32 4.52
C GLY A 12 -16.70 20.71 3.59
N VAL A 13 -16.42 21.57 2.60
CA VAL A 13 -17.44 22.07 1.67
C VAL A 13 -17.89 20.98 0.67
N LYS A 14 -16.98 20.05 0.32
CA LYS A 14 -17.29 18.96 -0.62
C LYS A 14 -17.34 17.64 0.13
N PRO A 15 -18.33 16.78 -0.16
CA PRO A 15 -18.36 15.44 0.39
C PRO A 15 -17.20 14.60 -0.19
N LEU A 16 -16.68 13.73 0.64
CA LEU A 16 -15.71 12.71 0.23
C LEU A 16 -16.40 11.65 -0.63
N PHE A 17 -17.56 11.19 -0.18
CA PHE A 17 -18.49 10.34 -0.92
C PHE A 17 -19.92 10.59 -0.46
N GLU A 18 -20.90 10.33 -1.34
CA GLU A 18 -22.31 10.59 -1.09
C GLU A 18 -23.18 9.38 -1.49
N ASN A 19 -24.16 9.06 -0.63
CA ASN A 19 -25.18 8.05 -0.89
C ASN A 19 -24.60 6.69 -1.31
N VAL A 20 -23.48 6.29 -0.70
CA VAL A 20 -22.84 5.01 -0.96
C VAL A 20 -23.70 3.90 -0.33
N SER A 21 -24.14 2.96 -1.15
CA SER A 21 -24.85 1.76 -0.69
C SER A 21 -24.16 0.54 -1.27
N VAL A 22 -23.72 -0.36 -0.39
CA VAL A 22 -23.03 -1.59 -0.77
C VAL A 22 -23.35 -2.70 0.22
N LYS A 23 -23.46 -3.91 -0.29
CA LYS A 23 -23.71 -5.12 0.48
C LYS A 23 -22.53 -6.07 0.31
N PHE A 24 -21.91 -6.44 1.43
CA PHE A 24 -20.86 -7.44 1.49
C PHE A 24 -21.47 -8.77 1.92
N GLY A 25 -21.45 -9.75 1.01
CA GLY A 25 -22.02 -11.09 1.23
C GLY A 25 -21.13 -11.92 2.13
N GLU A 26 -21.74 -12.90 2.77
CA GLU A 26 -21.07 -13.84 3.68
C GLU A 26 -20.02 -14.69 2.96
N GLY A 27 -18.84 -14.85 3.57
CA GLY A 27 -17.77 -15.69 3.07
C GLY A 27 -17.02 -15.16 1.84
N TYR A 28 -17.35 -13.96 1.36
CA TYR A 28 -16.63 -13.34 0.24
C TYR A 28 -15.53 -12.40 0.73
N ARG A 29 -14.47 -12.31 -0.06
CA ARG A 29 -13.33 -11.46 0.18
C ARG A 29 -13.30 -10.33 -0.85
N TYR A 30 -13.50 -9.09 -0.37
CA TYR A 30 -13.63 -7.90 -1.19
C TYR A 30 -12.35 -7.08 -1.15
N GLY A 31 -11.71 -6.85 -2.29
CA GLY A 31 -10.64 -5.87 -2.42
C GLY A 31 -11.25 -4.47 -2.60
N LEU A 32 -11.12 -3.59 -1.62
CA LEU A 32 -11.58 -2.19 -1.72
C LEU A 32 -10.50 -1.33 -2.36
N ILE A 33 -10.73 -0.93 -3.60
CA ILE A 33 -9.81 -0.16 -4.41
C ILE A 33 -10.37 1.22 -4.75
N GLY A 34 -9.52 2.12 -5.19
CA GLY A 34 -9.88 3.49 -5.59
C GLY A 34 -8.68 4.42 -5.49
N ALA A 35 -8.76 5.58 -6.10
CA ALA A 35 -7.70 6.59 -6.09
C ALA A 35 -7.28 6.99 -4.66
N ASN A 36 -6.06 7.48 -4.48
CA ASN A 36 -5.66 8.06 -3.20
C ASN A 36 -6.53 9.26 -2.85
N GLY A 37 -6.91 9.34 -1.58
CA GLY A 37 -7.83 10.37 -1.10
C GLY A 37 -9.31 10.13 -1.48
N SER A 38 -9.67 9.01 -2.13
CA SER A 38 -11.07 8.67 -2.41
C SER A 38 -11.89 8.32 -1.15
N GLY A 39 -11.22 8.08 -0.01
CA GLY A 39 -11.86 7.79 1.26
C GLY A 39 -11.93 6.32 1.65
N LYS A 40 -11.10 5.44 1.07
CA LYS A 40 -11.06 4.00 1.39
C LYS A 40 -10.95 3.72 2.88
N SER A 41 -9.89 4.22 3.53
CA SER A 41 -9.67 4.02 4.98
C SER A 41 -10.73 4.72 5.83
N THR A 42 -11.27 5.87 5.38
CA THR A 42 -12.40 6.53 6.02
C THR A 42 -13.66 5.66 5.98
N PHE A 43 -13.92 5.02 4.83
CA PHE A 43 -15.04 4.11 4.67
C PHE A 43 -14.89 2.87 5.55
N MET A 44 -13.67 2.31 5.67
CA MET A 44 -13.37 1.21 6.59
C MET A 44 -13.65 1.58 8.05
N LYS A 45 -13.23 2.77 8.50
CA LYS A 45 -13.51 3.28 9.86
C LYS A 45 -15.00 3.47 10.13
N ILE A 46 -15.77 3.85 9.11
CA ILE A 46 -17.24 3.94 9.22
C ILE A 46 -17.85 2.53 9.32
N LEU A 47 -17.34 1.54 8.58
CA LEU A 47 -17.80 0.17 8.67
C LEU A 47 -17.53 -0.44 10.05
N ASP A 48 -16.37 -0.14 10.65
CA ASP A 48 -16.00 -0.59 11.99
C ASP A 48 -16.77 0.14 13.10
N GLY A 49 -17.33 1.32 12.81
CA GLY A 49 -18.01 2.17 13.79
C GLY A 49 -17.07 3.09 14.57
N GLU A 50 -15.77 3.13 14.24
CA GLU A 50 -14.80 4.08 14.81
C GLU A 50 -15.14 5.53 14.41
N LEU A 51 -15.74 5.70 13.21
CA LEU A 51 -16.11 7.00 12.67
C LEU A 51 -17.60 7.03 12.31
N GLU A 52 -18.34 8.00 12.84
CA GLU A 52 -19.73 8.21 12.46
C GLU A 52 -19.83 8.84 11.07
N ALA A 53 -20.71 8.28 10.24
CA ALA A 53 -21.03 8.86 8.93
C ALA A 53 -21.85 10.16 9.11
N THR A 54 -21.67 11.12 8.19
CA THR A 54 -22.51 12.34 8.17
C THR A 54 -23.98 11.99 7.91
N ALA A 55 -24.25 10.97 7.11
CA ALA A 55 -25.60 10.41 6.89
C ALA A 55 -25.50 8.94 6.49
N GLY A 56 -26.60 8.20 6.63
CA GLY A 56 -26.67 6.77 6.36
C GLY A 56 -26.37 5.94 7.60
N ASN A 57 -26.36 4.62 7.44
CA ASN A 57 -26.08 3.68 8.52
C ASN A 57 -25.39 2.41 8.02
N VAL A 58 -24.61 1.80 8.89
CA VAL A 58 -24.03 0.46 8.70
C VAL A 58 -24.85 -0.52 9.53
N SER A 59 -25.15 -1.68 8.97
CA SER A 59 -25.84 -2.76 9.67
C SER A 59 -25.13 -4.09 9.47
N LYS A 60 -25.02 -4.86 10.55
CA LYS A 60 -24.55 -6.24 10.58
C LYS A 60 -25.45 -7.07 11.48
N ASP A 61 -25.40 -8.38 11.36
CA ASP A 61 -26.13 -9.25 12.28
C ASP A 61 -25.54 -9.15 13.69
N ALA A 62 -26.44 -9.17 14.70
CA ALA A 62 -26.04 -8.93 16.10
C ALA A 62 -25.04 -9.96 16.65
N HIS A 63 -25.04 -11.16 16.08
CA HIS A 63 -24.15 -12.27 16.50
C HIS A 63 -22.80 -12.28 15.78
N GLU A 64 -22.64 -11.49 14.70
CA GLU A 64 -21.39 -11.44 13.96
C GLU A 64 -20.37 -10.55 14.68
N ARG A 65 -19.23 -11.14 14.97
CA ARG A 65 -18.04 -10.41 15.48
C ARG A 65 -17.29 -9.79 14.31
N MET A 66 -16.86 -8.58 14.51
CA MET A 66 -16.05 -7.85 13.55
C MET A 66 -14.73 -7.47 14.16
N ALA A 67 -13.65 -7.65 13.41
CA ALA A 67 -12.32 -7.20 13.79
C ALA A 67 -11.72 -6.30 12.72
N TYR A 68 -10.96 -5.31 13.16
CA TYR A 68 -10.27 -4.36 12.30
C TYR A 68 -8.77 -4.35 12.60
N LEU A 69 -7.95 -4.55 11.57
CA LEU A 69 -6.49 -4.42 11.68
C LEU A 69 -6.12 -2.94 11.84
N ARG A 70 -5.68 -2.56 13.03
CA ARG A 70 -5.23 -1.20 13.34
C ARG A 70 -3.82 -0.96 12.81
N GLN A 71 -3.60 0.21 12.21
CA GLN A 71 -2.29 0.60 11.67
C GLN A 71 -1.33 1.17 12.72
N ASP A 72 -1.84 1.60 13.88
CA ASP A 72 -1.00 2.15 14.94
C ASP A 72 -0.19 1.06 15.64
N GLN A 73 1.07 0.93 15.23
CA GLN A 73 2.01 -0.06 15.73
C GLN A 73 2.50 0.26 17.15
N PHE A 74 2.27 1.47 17.65
CA PHE A 74 2.78 1.96 18.94
C PHE A 74 1.71 2.04 20.04
N ALA A 75 0.47 1.63 19.73
CA ALA A 75 -0.65 1.73 20.67
C ALA A 75 -0.48 0.86 21.94
N PHE A 76 0.38 -0.16 21.91
CA PHE A 76 0.47 -1.19 22.94
C PHE A 76 1.89 -1.40 23.49
N GLU A 77 2.75 -0.38 23.48
CA GLU A 77 4.18 -0.47 23.83
C GLU A 77 4.47 -1.11 25.21
N GLU A 78 3.64 -0.83 26.19
CA GLU A 78 3.82 -1.30 27.57
C GLU A 78 3.19 -2.68 27.85
N GLN A 79 2.36 -3.18 26.91
CA GLN A 79 1.64 -4.43 27.08
C GLN A 79 2.50 -5.63 26.70
N ARG A 80 2.26 -6.79 27.33
CA ARG A 80 2.91 -8.04 26.90
C ARG A 80 2.41 -8.44 25.52
N VAL A 81 3.30 -8.96 24.69
CA VAL A 81 2.98 -9.39 23.31
C VAL A 81 1.79 -10.34 23.26
N ILE A 82 1.74 -11.33 24.15
CA ILE A 82 0.66 -12.31 24.21
C ILE A 82 -0.68 -11.69 24.63
N ASP A 83 -0.65 -10.72 25.56
CA ASP A 83 -1.83 -9.99 26.01
C ASP A 83 -2.42 -9.16 24.86
N VAL A 84 -1.57 -8.50 24.07
CA VAL A 84 -2.00 -7.75 22.89
C VAL A 84 -2.77 -8.65 21.93
N VAL A 85 -2.32 -9.88 21.71
CA VAL A 85 -3.05 -10.86 20.89
C VAL A 85 -4.40 -11.20 21.51
N MET A 86 -4.44 -11.52 22.81
CA MET A 86 -5.69 -11.89 23.50
C MET A 86 -6.72 -10.74 23.56
N MET A 87 -6.26 -9.47 23.59
CA MET A 87 -7.13 -8.28 23.48
C MET A 87 -7.93 -8.25 22.18
N GLY A 88 -7.55 -9.01 21.16
CA GLY A 88 -8.32 -9.19 19.93
C GLY A 88 -9.72 -9.77 20.16
N HIS A 89 -9.92 -10.50 21.25
CA HIS A 89 -11.25 -10.92 21.72
C HIS A 89 -11.69 -10.06 22.90
N ALA A 90 -12.23 -8.87 22.61
CA ALA A 90 -12.53 -7.83 23.60
C ALA A 90 -13.40 -8.31 24.76
N GLU A 91 -14.44 -9.12 24.49
CA GLU A 91 -15.36 -9.64 25.51
C GLU A 91 -14.66 -10.64 26.46
N MET A 92 -13.90 -11.56 25.89
CA MET A 92 -13.08 -12.52 26.69
C MET A 92 -12.05 -11.78 27.54
N TRP A 93 -11.34 -10.80 26.95
CA TRP A 93 -10.34 -10.01 27.65
C TRP A 93 -10.96 -9.21 28.80
N ALA A 94 -12.12 -8.56 28.58
CA ALA A 94 -12.83 -7.83 29.62
C ALA A 94 -13.22 -8.75 30.79
N CYS A 95 -13.80 -9.93 30.49
CA CYS A 95 -14.12 -10.92 31.53
C CYS A 95 -12.89 -11.36 32.34
N MET A 96 -11.75 -11.57 31.67
CA MET A 96 -10.50 -11.96 32.33
C MET A 96 -10.00 -10.86 33.27
N VAL A 97 -9.90 -9.63 32.78
CA VAL A 97 -9.37 -8.49 33.56
C VAL A 97 -10.25 -8.19 34.77
N GLU A 98 -11.58 -8.15 34.59
CA GLU A 98 -12.54 -7.86 35.66
C GLU A 98 -12.58 -8.95 36.71
N LYS A 99 -12.62 -10.21 36.28
CA LYS A 99 -12.55 -11.38 37.18
C LYS A 99 -11.28 -11.37 38.03
N ASP A 100 -10.11 -11.17 37.38
CA ASP A 100 -8.83 -11.19 38.06
C ASP A 100 -8.68 -9.98 39.00
N ALA A 101 -9.25 -8.84 38.68
CA ALA A 101 -9.28 -7.67 39.57
C ALA A 101 -10.14 -7.94 40.82
N ILE A 102 -11.27 -8.63 40.71
CA ILE A 102 -12.11 -9.01 41.85
C ILE A 102 -11.37 -9.99 42.73
N TYR A 103 -10.77 -11.02 42.17
CA TYR A 103 -10.01 -12.02 42.95
C TYR A 103 -8.74 -11.44 43.63
N ALA A 104 -8.15 -10.41 43.04
CA ALA A 104 -7.01 -9.72 43.63
C ALA A 104 -7.38 -8.71 44.74
N ASN A 105 -8.67 -8.37 44.90
CA ASN A 105 -9.15 -7.42 45.88
C ASN A 105 -9.39 -8.08 47.24
N PRO A 106 -8.60 -7.81 48.31
CA PRO A 106 -8.81 -8.40 49.61
C PRO A 106 -10.10 -7.97 50.34
N GLU A 107 -10.72 -6.86 49.86
CA GLU A 107 -11.96 -6.29 50.41
C GLU A 107 -13.19 -6.60 49.56
N ALA A 108 -13.10 -7.55 48.62
CA ALA A 108 -14.19 -7.95 47.77
C ALA A 108 -15.39 -8.49 48.56
N SER A 109 -16.58 -8.04 48.22
CA SER A 109 -17.82 -8.48 48.86
C SER A 109 -18.27 -9.87 48.35
N GLU A 110 -19.26 -10.47 49.00
CA GLU A 110 -19.89 -11.72 48.55
C GLU A 110 -20.57 -11.55 47.17
N GLU A 111 -21.14 -10.36 46.93
CA GLU A 111 -21.72 -10.02 45.61
C GLU A 111 -20.65 -9.93 44.52
N ASP A 112 -19.45 -9.39 44.81
CA ASP A 112 -18.33 -9.36 43.89
C ASP A 112 -17.87 -10.78 43.52
N TYR A 113 -17.80 -11.70 44.48
CA TYR A 113 -17.44 -13.09 44.19
C TYR A 113 -18.49 -13.83 43.35
N LEU A 114 -19.80 -13.53 43.54
CA LEU A 114 -20.84 -14.06 42.67
C LEU A 114 -20.71 -13.54 41.28
N HIS A 115 -20.45 -12.23 41.10
CA HIS A 115 -20.18 -11.64 39.82
C HIS A 115 -18.93 -12.23 39.16
N ALA A 116 -17.84 -12.44 39.90
CA ALA A 116 -16.65 -13.10 39.37
C ALA A 116 -16.93 -14.51 38.87
N ALA A 117 -17.81 -15.26 39.54
CA ALA A 117 -18.21 -16.60 39.11
C ALA A 117 -19.03 -16.56 37.80
N GLU A 118 -19.87 -15.54 37.59
CA GLU A 118 -20.57 -15.33 36.30
C GLU A 118 -19.59 -14.99 35.17
N LEU A 119 -18.61 -14.10 35.46
CA LEU A 119 -17.55 -13.75 34.51
C LEU A 119 -16.70 -14.97 34.15
N GLU A 120 -16.42 -15.86 35.13
CA GLU A 120 -15.68 -17.11 34.90
C GLU A 120 -16.44 -18.06 33.97
N GLY A 121 -17.78 -18.15 34.12
CA GLY A 121 -18.64 -18.89 33.21
C GLY A 121 -18.55 -18.36 31.77
N ARG A 122 -18.65 -17.03 31.60
CA ARG A 122 -18.52 -16.39 30.29
C ARG A 122 -17.13 -16.54 29.69
N PHE A 123 -16.08 -16.42 30.53
CA PHE A 123 -14.70 -16.66 30.10
C PHE A 123 -14.49 -18.08 29.57
N ALA A 124 -15.11 -19.08 30.23
CA ALA A 124 -15.07 -20.47 29.77
C ALA A 124 -15.82 -20.66 28.42
N GLU A 125 -16.95 -19.97 28.22
CA GLU A 125 -17.70 -19.99 26.94
C GLU A 125 -16.88 -19.47 25.77
N TYR A 126 -15.95 -18.54 26.02
CA TYR A 126 -15.02 -17.99 25.01
C TYR A 126 -13.73 -18.82 24.85
N ASP A 127 -13.67 -20.04 25.39
CA ASP A 127 -12.44 -20.85 25.43
C ASP A 127 -11.26 -20.13 26.08
N GLY A 128 -11.52 -19.29 27.08
CA GLY A 128 -10.54 -18.42 27.71
C GLY A 128 -9.36 -19.16 28.34
N TYR A 129 -9.56 -20.38 28.88
CA TYR A 129 -8.49 -21.19 29.48
C TYR A 129 -7.45 -21.69 28.49
N THR A 130 -7.76 -21.74 27.20
CA THR A 130 -6.82 -22.10 26.13
C THR A 130 -6.30 -20.88 25.35
N ALA A 131 -6.77 -19.69 25.72
CA ALA A 131 -6.51 -18.44 24.99
C ALA A 131 -5.01 -18.14 24.87
N GLU A 132 -4.26 -18.27 25.97
CA GLU A 132 -2.82 -18.03 25.99
C GLU A 132 -2.05 -19.03 25.12
N ALA A 133 -2.41 -20.32 25.14
CA ALA A 133 -1.81 -21.32 24.27
C ALA A 133 -2.08 -21.05 22.80
N ARG A 134 -3.33 -20.72 22.44
CA ARG A 134 -3.72 -20.34 21.05
C ARG A 134 -2.99 -19.08 20.58
N ALA A 135 -2.87 -18.06 21.43
CA ALA A 135 -2.14 -16.85 21.12
C ALA A 135 -0.65 -17.14 20.86
N GLY A 136 -0.04 -18.01 21.70
CA GLY A 136 1.34 -18.44 21.54
C GLY A 136 1.58 -19.21 20.24
N GLU A 137 0.69 -20.12 19.85
CA GLU A 137 0.76 -20.85 18.58
C GLU A 137 0.68 -19.92 17.38
N LEU A 138 -0.24 -18.94 17.40
CA LEU A 138 -0.36 -17.95 16.34
C LEU A 138 0.89 -17.06 16.24
N LEU A 139 1.45 -16.62 17.36
CA LEU A 139 2.69 -15.84 17.41
C LEU A 139 3.88 -16.61 16.83
N LEU A 140 4.01 -17.90 17.16
CA LEU A 140 5.03 -18.77 16.55
C LEU A 140 4.83 -18.90 15.04
N GLY A 141 3.58 -18.98 14.57
CA GLY A 141 3.24 -19.08 13.17
C GLY A 141 3.69 -17.86 12.34
N VAL A 142 3.76 -16.67 12.93
CA VAL A 142 4.31 -15.46 12.29
C VAL A 142 5.80 -15.25 12.58
N GLY A 143 6.45 -16.21 13.23
CA GLY A 143 7.89 -16.19 13.46
C GLY A 143 8.33 -15.42 14.72
N ILE A 144 7.43 -15.04 15.65
CA ILE A 144 7.79 -14.42 16.92
C ILE A 144 8.19 -15.52 17.91
N PRO A 145 9.45 -15.54 18.38
CA PRO A 145 9.95 -16.61 19.25
C PRO A 145 9.29 -16.55 20.63
N ALA A 146 9.12 -17.74 21.26
CA ALA A 146 8.42 -17.88 22.53
C ALA A 146 8.99 -17.01 23.69
N GLU A 147 10.30 -16.73 23.63
CA GLU A 147 10.97 -15.88 24.63
C GLU A 147 10.44 -14.43 24.62
N GLN A 148 9.91 -13.97 23.49
CA GLN A 148 9.36 -12.61 23.35
C GLN A 148 7.87 -12.52 23.72
N HIS A 149 7.14 -13.65 23.82
CA HIS A 149 5.68 -13.63 24.05
C HIS A 149 5.29 -12.96 25.37
N LEU A 150 6.08 -13.13 26.41
CA LEU A 150 5.84 -12.56 27.73
C LEU A 150 6.52 -11.20 27.95
N GLY A 151 7.33 -10.76 26.99
CA GLY A 151 7.97 -9.45 27.00
C GLY A 151 7.02 -8.33 26.54
N PRO A 152 7.40 -7.05 26.77
CA PRO A 152 6.61 -5.92 26.33
C PRO A 152 6.70 -5.73 24.81
N MET A 153 5.66 -5.14 24.21
CA MET A 153 5.65 -4.80 22.78
C MET A 153 6.78 -3.85 22.38
N SER A 154 7.29 -3.01 23.30
CA SER A 154 8.43 -2.12 23.04
C SER A 154 9.68 -2.86 22.60
N ASP A 155 9.89 -4.09 23.07
CA ASP A 155 11.06 -4.91 22.75
C ASP A 155 10.96 -5.60 21.39
N VAL A 156 9.77 -5.61 20.79
CA VAL A 156 9.52 -6.16 19.46
C VAL A 156 9.93 -5.15 18.39
N ALA A 157 10.71 -5.59 17.41
CA ALA A 157 11.11 -4.72 16.30
C ALA A 157 9.88 -4.19 15.53
N PRO A 158 9.90 -2.95 15.02
CA PRO A 158 8.73 -2.30 14.40
C PRO A 158 8.02 -3.14 13.32
N GLY A 159 8.77 -3.76 12.41
CA GLY A 159 8.20 -4.63 11.38
C GLY A 159 7.50 -5.89 11.91
N TRP A 160 7.83 -6.34 13.13
CA TRP A 160 7.21 -7.48 13.79
C TRP A 160 5.98 -7.10 14.61
N LYS A 161 5.88 -5.83 15.05
CA LYS A 161 4.68 -5.32 15.76
C LYS A 161 3.43 -5.44 14.91
N LEU A 162 3.52 -5.15 13.60
CA LEU A 162 2.40 -5.31 12.68
C LEU A 162 1.94 -6.78 12.60
N ARG A 163 2.87 -7.74 12.66
CA ARG A 163 2.51 -9.17 12.70
C ARG A 163 1.70 -9.51 13.96
N VAL A 164 2.08 -8.95 15.13
CA VAL A 164 1.32 -9.13 16.37
C VAL A 164 -0.09 -8.55 16.25
N LEU A 165 -0.23 -7.34 15.70
CA LEU A 165 -1.54 -6.71 15.48
C LEU A 165 -2.41 -7.48 14.47
N LEU A 166 -1.80 -8.08 13.46
CA LEU A 166 -2.49 -8.97 12.54
C LEU A 166 -3.04 -10.20 13.27
N ILE A 167 -2.21 -10.85 14.12
CA ILE A 167 -2.65 -11.97 14.94
C ILE A 167 -3.73 -11.54 15.92
N GLN A 168 -3.64 -10.36 16.52
CA GLN A 168 -4.69 -9.78 17.36
C GLN A 168 -6.03 -9.73 16.61
N ALA A 169 -6.06 -9.19 15.39
CA ALA A 169 -7.27 -9.12 14.59
C ALA A 169 -7.84 -10.51 14.23
N LEU A 170 -6.98 -11.51 14.07
CA LEU A 170 -7.36 -12.88 13.72
C LEU A 170 -7.74 -13.74 14.93
N PHE A 171 -7.33 -13.36 16.14
CA PHE A 171 -7.42 -14.19 17.35
C PHE A 171 -8.86 -14.53 17.75
N ALA A 172 -9.78 -13.57 17.63
CA ALA A 172 -11.20 -13.78 17.96
C ALA A 172 -11.95 -14.64 16.95
N ASN A 173 -11.29 -15.07 15.86
CA ASN A 173 -11.92 -15.75 14.72
C ASN A 173 -13.19 -15.02 14.25
N PRO A 174 -13.09 -13.76 13.84
CA PRO A 174 -14.24 -12.93 13.51
C PRO A 174 -14.95 -13.41 12.23
N GLU A 175 -16.27 -13.25 12.18
CA GLU A 175 -17.09 -13.49 11.00
C GLU A 175 -16.91 -12.40 9.94
N ILE A 176 -16.53 -11.18 10.37
CA ILE A 176 -16.22 -10.04 9.50
C ILE A 176 -14.83 -9.51 9.85
N LEU A 177 -13.96 -9.41 8.85
CA LEU A 177 -12.58 -8.95 9.02
C LEU A 177 -12.29 -7.78 8.09
N LEU A 178 -11.85 -6.68 8.68
CA LEU A 178 -11.45 -5.47 7.97
C LEU A 178 -9.93 -5.34 8.01
N LEU A 179 -9.28 -5.33 6.85
CA LEU A 179 -7.82 -5.25 6.71
C LEU A 179 -7.44 -4.02 5.89
N ASP A 180 -6.77 -3.06 6.53
CA ASP A 180 -6.27 -1.85 5.86
C ASP A 180 -4.74 -1.95 5.71
N GLU A 181 -4.28 -2.16 4.47
CA GLU A 181 -2.89 -2.33 4.08
C GLU A 181 -2.15 -3.44 4.88
N PRO A 182 -2.67 -4.68 4.93
CA PRO A 182 -2.09 -5.75 5.75
C PRO A 182 -0.74 -6.25 5.26
N THR A 183 -0.36 -5.97 4.03
CA THR A 183 0.91 -6.40 3.41
C THR A 183 2.06 -5.41 3.65
N ASN A 184 1.77 -4.20 4.11
CA ASN A 184 2.80 -3.19 4.34
C ASN A 184 3.85 -3.65 5.35
N ASN A 185 5.12 -3.44 5.03
CA ASN A 185 6.27 -3.80 5.87
C ASN A 185 6.40 -5.30 6.19
N LEU A 186 5.65 -6.19 5.52
CA LEU A 186 5.80 -7.63 5.64
C LEU A 186 6.79 -8.14 4.58
N ASP A 187 7.61 -9.13 4.96
CA ASP A 187 8.41 -9.85 3.99
C ASP A 187 7.58 -10.86 3.19
N ILE A 188 8.12 -11.30 2.07
CA ILE A 188 7.44 -12.20 1.12
C ILE A 188 6.98 -13.50 1.80
N ALA A 189 7.75 -14.05 2.74
CA ALA A 189 7.38 -15.27 3.46
C ALA A 189 6.14 -15.05 4.34
N THR A 190 6.08 -13.92 5.04
CA THR A 190 4.93 -13.53 5.88
C THR A 190 3.70 -13.22 5.02
N ILE A 191 3.86 -12.56 3.86
CA ILE A 191 2.74 -12.33 2.93
C ILE A 191 2.16 -13.65 2.47
N ARG A 192 2.98 -14.64 2.08
CA ARG A 192 2.51 -15.99 1.72
C ARG A 192 1.77 -16.68 2.86
N TRP A 193 2.29 -16.59 4.08
CA TRP A 193 1.60 -17.11 5.26
C TRP A 193 0.22 -16.44 5.43
N LEU A 194 0.15 -15.11 5.28
CA LEU A 194 -1.11 -14.34 5.38
C LEU A 194 -2.11 -14.75 4.29
N GLU A 195 -1.65 -14.92 3.04
CA GLU A 195 -2.47 -15.41 1.92
C GLU A 195 -3.14 -16.75 2.27
N ASN A 196 -2.37 -17.71 2.82
CA ASN A 196 -2.89 -19.00 3.24
C ASN A 196 -3.90 -18.86 4.38
N VAL A 197 -3.59 -18.09 5.42
CA VAL A 197 -4.50 -17.85 6.56
C VAL A 197 -5.82 -17.23 6.13
N ILE A 198 -5.78 -16.28 5.19
CA ILE A 198 -6.97 -15.63 4.65
C ILE A 198 -7.79 -16.60 3.79
N ASN A 199 -7.14 -17.38 2.94
CA ASN A 199 -7.80 -18.31 2.04
C ASN A 199 -8.46 -19.48 2.77
N ASP A 200 -7.89 -19.94 3.88
CA ASP A 200 -8.43 -21.03 4.70
C ASP A 200 -9.65 -20.59 5.54
N ARG A 201 -9.94 -19.29 5.63
CA ARG A 201 -11.05 -18.75 6.42
C ARG A 201 -12.29 -18.51 5.59
N ASN A 202 -13.44 -18.76 6.20
CA ASN A 202 -14.76 -18.48 5.59
C ASN A 202 -15.40 -17.20 6.15
N SER A 203 -14.60 -16.22 6.54
CA SER A 203 -15.07 -14.91 7.01
C SER A 203 -15.36 -13.97 5.85
N THR A 204 -16.31 -13.05 6.03
CA THR A 204 -16.48 -11.91 5.12
C THR A 204 -15.32 -10.94 5.34
N MET A 205 -14.57 -10.65 4.29
CA MET A 205 -13.39 -9.78 4.42
C MET A 205 -13.49 -8.57 3.51
N ILE A 206 -13.06 -7.42 4.02
CA ILE A 206 -12.88 -6.20 3.23
C ILE A 206 -11.42 -5.80 3.39
N ILE A 207 -10.69 -5.75 2.28
CA ILE A 207 -9.25 -5.64 2.24
C ILE A 207 -8.89 -4.43 1.40
N ILE A 208 -8.14 -3.49 1.96
CA ILE A 208 -7.44 -2.46 1.20
C ILE A 208 -6.00 -2.92 1.07
N SER A 209 -5.49 -3.00 -0.14
CA SER A 209 -4.07 -3.26 -0.39
C SER A 209 -3.64 -2.63 -1.71
N HIS A 210 -2.38 -2.23 -1.78
CA HIS A 210 -1.71 -1.78 -2.99
C HIS A 210 -0.87 -2.90 -3.65
N ASP A 211 -0.82 -4.08 -3.05
CA ASP A 211 -0.17 -5.27 -3.59
C ASP A 211 -1.15 -6.03 -4.52
N ARG A 212 -0.91 -5.95 -5.82
CA ARG A 212 -1.75 -6.62 -6.85
C ARG A 212 -1.70 -8.13 -6.73
N HIS A 213 -0.52 -8.69 -6.49
CA HIS A 213 -0.36 -10.14 -6.35
C HIS A 213 -1.22 -10.65 -5.19
N PHE A 214 -1.14 -9.98 -4.05
CA PHE A 214 -1.95 -10.30 -2.88
C PHE A 214 -3.45 -10.22 -3.17
N LEU A 215 -3.92 -9.13 -3.81
CA LEU A 215 -5.33 -8.99 -4.18
C LEU A 215 -5.78 -10.09 -5.14
N ASN A 216 -4.94 -10.47 -6.11
CA ASN A 216 -5.24 -11.55 -7.04
C ASN A 216 -5.34 -12.92 -6.34
N GLN A 217 -4.53 -13.17 -5.32
CA GLN A 217 -4.51 -14.45 -4.59
C GLN A 217 -5.64 -14.59 -3.58
N VAL A 218 -6.10 -13.49 -2.97
CA VAL A 218 -7.03 -13.57 -1.84
C VAL A 218 -8.44 -13.08 -2.16
N CYS A 219 -8.63 -12.12 -3.06
CA CYS A 219 -9.93 -11.51 -3.30
C CYS A 219 -10.80 -12.33 -4.25
N THR A 220 -12.09 -12.44 -3.91
CA THR A 220 -13.14 -13.03 -4.76
C THR A 220 -13.98 -11.98 -5.48
N HIS A 221 -13.95 -10.75 -4.99
CA HIS A 221 -14.65 -9.60 -5.54
C HIS A 221 -13.80 -8.34 -5.39
N MET A 222 -13.97 -7.40 -6.32
CA MET A 222 -13.37 -6.07 -6.22
C MET A 222 -14.45 -5.02 -6.02
N ALA A 223 -14.29 -4.15 -5.02
CA ALA A 223 -15.17 -3.02 -4.74
C ALA A 223 -14.42 -1.72 -5.12
N ASP A 224 -14.81 -1.10 -6.22
CA ASP A 224 -14.16 0.11 -6.76
C ASP A 224 -14.86 1.37 -6.25
N LEU A 225 -14.16 2.15 -5.42
CA LEU A 225 -14.61 3.46 -4.92
C LEU A 225 -14.12 4.55 -5.87
N ASP A 226 -14.95 4.91 -6.84
CA ASP A 226 -14.64 5.96 -7.83
C ASP A 226 -15.74 7.02 -7.84
N TYR A 227 -15.36 8.30 -7.85
CA TYR A 227 -16.27 9.47 -7.79
C TYR A 227 -17.35 9.39 -6.69
N GLY A 228 -16.96 8.88 -5.52
CA GLY A 228 -17.85 8.78 -4.36
C GLY A 228 -18.94 7.71 -4.49
N LYS A 229 -18.77 6.75 -5.40
CA LYS A 229 -19.65 5.58 -5.54
C LYS A 229 -18.83 4.30 -5.44
N ILE A 230 -19.44 3.25 -4.89
CA ILE A 230 -18.83 1.92 -4.85
C ILE A 230 -19.53 1.04 -5.89
N THR A 231 -18.73 0.44 -6.77
CA THR A 231 -19.19 -0.57 -7.73
C THR A 231 -18.48 -1.89 -7.44
N VAL A 232 -19.24 -2.96 -7.27
CA VAL A 232 -18.68 -4.28 -6.99
C VAL A 232 -18.59 -5.09 -8.29
N TYR A 233 -17.42 -5.68 -8.51
CA TYR A 233 -17.11 -6.56 -9.63
C TYR A 233 -16.80 -7.96 -9.08
N PRO A 234 -17.36 -9.03 -9.65
CA PRO A 234 -16.95 -10.38 -9.32
C PRO A 234 -15.58 -10.69 -9.91
N GLY A 235 -14.80 -11.51 -9.23
CA GLY A 235 -13.45 -11.89 -9.64
C GLY A 235 -12.35 -11.16 -8.87
N ASN A 236 -11.10 -11.44 -9.23
CA ASN A 236 -9.91 -10.86 -8.63
C ASN A 236 -9.56 -9.49 -9.27
N TYR A 237 -8.37 -8.98 -8.97
CA TYR A 237 -7.94 -7.67 -9.50
C TYR A 237 -7.78 -7.66 -11.03
N ASP A 238 -7.26 -8.72 -11.62
CA ASP A 238 -7.07 -8.81 -13.07
C ASP A 238 -8.42 -8.90 -13.79
N ASP A 239 -9.36 -9.68 -13.27
CA ASP A 239 -10.74 -9.76 -13.78
C ASP A 239 -11.42 -8.37 -13.74
N PHE A 240 -11.21 -7.63 -12.64
CA PHE A 240 -11.69 -6.24 -12.50
C PHE A 240 -11.10 -5.33 -13.57
N MET A 241 -9.78 -5.38 -13.79
CA MET A 241 -9.12 -4.53 -14.78
C MET A 241 -9.69 -4.77 -16.18
N GLU A 242 -9.92 -6.02 -16.56
CA GLU A 242 -10.54 -6.37 -17.84
C GLU A 242 -12.00 -5.89 -17.91
N ALA A 243 -12.81 -6.19 -16.89
CA ALA A 243 -14.21 -5.80 -16.85
C ALA A 243 -14.40 -4.27 -16.87
N SER A 244 -13.58 -3.52 -16.14
CA SER A 244 -13.63 -2.07 -16.09
C SER A 244 -13.22 -1.43 -17.41
N ALA A 245 -12.19 -1.98 -18.07
CA ALA A 245 -11.76 -1.53 -19.40
C ALA A 245 -12.87 -1.74 -20.44
N GLN A 246 -13.48 -2.92 -20.48
CA GLN A 246 -14.61 -3.22 -21.37
C GLN A 246 -15.83 -2.34 -21.09
N ALA A 247 -16.14 -2.08 -19.81
CA ALA A 247 -17.25 -1.20 -19.45
C ALA A 247 -17.03 0.23 -19.94
N ARG A 248 -15.81 0.76 -19.80
CA ARG A 248 -15.43 2.09 -20.31
C ARG A 248 -15.52 2.17 -21.83
N GLU A 249 -15.03 1.17 -22.53
CA GLU A 249 -15.10 1.11 -23.99
C GLU A 249 -16.55 1.09 -24.48
N ARG A 250 -17.40 0.25 -23.88
CA ARG A 250 -18.85 0.20 -24.18
C ARG A 250 -19.51 1.55 -23.96
N GLN A 251 -19.20 2.24 -22.85
CA GLN A 251 -19.77 3.54 -22.53
C GLN A 251 -19.28 4.63 -23.49
N GLN A 252 -18.00 4.63 -23.88
CA GLN A 252 -17.45 5.54 -24.88
C GLN A 252 -18.13 5.34 -26.24
N ASN A 253 -18.28 4.09 -26.66
CA ASN A 253 -18.96 3.74 -27.91
C ASN A 253 -20.44 4.13 -27.89
N ALA A 254 -21.14 3.92 -26.76
CA ALA A 254 -22.53 4.35 -26.57
C ALA A 254 -22.66 5.89 -26.65
N ASN A 255 -21.75 6.62 -26.01
CA ASN A 255 -21.71 8.08 -26.04
C ASN A 255 -21.37 8.64 -27.44
N ALA A 256 -20.45 7.99 -28.16
CA ALA A 256 -20.15 8.37 -29.54
C ALA A 256 -21.41 8.24 -30.45
N LYS A 257 -22.11 7.09 -30.37
CA LYS A 257 -23.38 6.87 -31.09
C LYS A 257 -24.48 7.85 -30.66
N ALA A 258 -24.56 8.15 -29.33
CA ALA A 258 -25.53 9.15 -28.84
C ALA A 258 -25.23 10.55 -29.37
N LYS A 259 -23.96 10.98 -29.40
CA LYS A 259 -23.52 12.27 -29.97
C LYS A 259 -23.85 12.38 -31.46
N GLU A 260 -23.57 11.35 -32.24
CA GLU A 260 -23.91 11.28 -33.64
C GLU A 260 -25.43 11.41 -33.85
N ARG A 261 -26.21 10.65 -33.07
CA ARG A 261 -27.68 10.71 -33.14
C ARG A 261 -28.24 12.07 -32.73
N ILE A 262 -27.66 12.71 -31.72
CA ILE A 262 -28.03 14.06 -31.29
C ILE A 262 -27.73 15.07 -32.41
N ALA A 263 -26.56 14.98 -33.07
CA ALA A 263 -26.20 15.84 -34.17
C ALA A 263 -27.19 15.73 -35.34
N ASP A 264 -27.62 14.53 -35.70
CA ASP A 264 -28.63 14.28 -36.72
C ASP A 264 -29.99 14.91 -36.36
N LEU A 265 -30.43 14.70 -35.12
CA LEU A 265 -31.67 15.27 -34.60
C LEU A 265 -31.61 16.80 -34.55
N GLN A 266 -30.48 17.39 -34.13
CA GLN A 266 -30.27 18.83 -34.11
C GLN A 266 -30.29 19.42 -35.52
N ASN A 267 -29.67 18.76 -36.49
CA ASN A 267 -29.71 19.15 -37.88
C ASN A 267 -31.16 19.15 -38.46
N PHE A 268 -31.93 18.13 -38.09
CA PHE A 268 -33.34 18.09 -38.44
C PHE A 268 -34.13 19.22 -37.78
N VAL A 269 -34.00 19.44 -36.48
CA VAL A 269 -34.68 20.52 -35.77
C VAL A 269 -34.33 21.87 -36.39
N ARG A 270 -33.05 22.14 -36.71
CA ARG A 270 -32.58 23.38 -37.33
C ARG A 270 -33.22 23.61 -38.70
N ARG A 271 -33.41 22.55 -39.53
CA ARG A 271 -33.99 22.66 -40.87
C ARG A 271 -35.51 22.87 -40.86
N PHE A 272 -36.21 22.33 -39.83
CA PHE A 272 -37.68 22.26 -39.87
C PHE A 272 -38.38 23.01 -38.72
N SER A 273 -37.66 23.67 -37.83
CA SER A 273 -38.24 24.43 -36.70
C SER A 273 -39.14 25.56 -37.13
N ALA A 274 -38.85 26.22 -38.27
CA ALA A 274 -39.65 27.32 -38.81
C ALA A 274 -40.85 26.86 -39.64
N ASN A 275 -41.03 25.55 -39.90
CA ASN A 275 -42.11 25.04 -40.75
C ASN A 275 -43.30 24.60 -39.86
N ALA A 276 -44.41 25.34 -39.97
CA ALA A 276 -45.61 25.11 -39.13
C ALA A 276 -46.16 23.67 -39.21
N SER A 277 -46.09 23.00 -40.37
CA SER A 277 -46.57 21.61 -40.53
C SER A 277 -45.67 20.57 -39.84
N LYS A 278 -44.39 20.89 -39.61
CA LYS A 278 -43.38 20.00 -38.97
C LYS A 278 -42.98 20.43 -37.58
N ALA A 279 -43.52 21.53 -37.04
CA ALA A 279 -43.19 22.06 -35.73
C ALA A 279 -43.42 21.03 -34.58
N LYS A 280 -44.52 20.29 -34.65
CA LYS A 280 -44.82 19.20 -33.66
C LYS A 280 -43.78 18.08 -33.71
N GLN A 281 -43.26 17.74 -34.91
CA GLN A 281 -42.20 16.73 -35.02
C GLN A 281 -40.83 17.28 -34.54
N ALA A 282 -40.53 18.56 -34.77
CA ALA A 282 -39.33 19.20 -34.25
C ALA A 282 -39.33 19.23 -32.73
N THR A 283 -40.45 19.59 -32.06
CA THR A 283 -40.60 19.58 -30.61
C THR A 283 -40.44 18.17 -30.02
N SER A 284 -41.00 17.14 -30.66
CA SER A 284 -40.81 15.75 -30.24
C SER A 284 -39.33 15.33 -30.28
N ARG A 285 -38.59 15.77 -31.30
CA ARG A 285 -37.14 15.49 -31.43
C ARG A 285 -36.28 16.25 -30.44
N VAL A 286 -36.65 17.48 -30.05
CA VAL A 286 -36.00 18.19 -28.96
C VAL A 286 -36.11 17.39 -27.67
N LYS A 287 -37.30 16.88 -27.34
CA LYS A 287 -37.49 16.00 -26.15
C LYS A 287 -36.65 14.70 -26.26
N LEU A 288 -36.47 14.18 -27.48
CA LEU A 288 -35.64 12.99 -27.68
C LEU A 288 -34.14 13.32 -27.48
N ILE A 289 -33.67 14.50 -27.91
CA ILE A 289 -32.32 14.99 -27.69
C ILE A 289 -32.06 15.10 -26.18
N GLU A 290 -33.01 15.62 -25.38
CA GLU A 290 -32.87 15.73 -23.94
C GLU A 290 -32.76 14.35 -23.26
N LYS A 291 -33.49 13.34 -23.78
CA LYS A 291 -33.39 11.95 -23.30
C LYS A 291 -32.10 11.24 -23.74
N LEU A 292 -31.53 11.61 -24.87
CA LEU A 292 -30.33 11.03 -25.45
C LEU A 292 -29.06 11.75 -25.00
N LYS A 293 -29.13 12.75 -24.08
CA LYS A 293 -27.92 13.40 -23.57
C LYS A 293 -26.95 12.32 -23.10
N PRO A 294 -25.72 12.31 -23.66
CA PRO A 294 -24.71 11.37 -23.23
C PRO A 294 -24.49 11.57 -21.73
N GLU A 295 -24.37 10.50 -20.97
CA GLU A 295 -23.85 10.60 -19.63
C GLU A 295 -22.45 11.18 -19.71
N ASP A 296 -22.14 12.17 -18.88
CA ASP A 296 -20.78 12.68 -18.76
C ASP A 296 -19.89 11.54 -18.26
N VAL A 297 -19.17 10.91 -19.20
CA VAL A 297 -18.10 9.96 -18.87
C VAL A 297 -16.99 10.78 -18.26
N LYS A 298 -17.01 10.88 -16.94
CA LYS A 298 -15.85 11.42 -16.25
C LYS A 298 -14.70 10.43 -16.48
N PRO A 299 -13.51 10.89 -16.92
CA PRO A 299 -12.34 10.05 -16.92
C PRO A 299 -12.15 9.53 -15.48
N SER A 300 -11.68 8.29 -15.30
CA SER A 300 -11.44 7.75 -13.95
C SER A 300 -10.76 8.78 -13.06
N SER A 301 -11.13 8.84 -11.78
CA SER A 301 -10.45 9.72 -10.81
C SER A 301 -8.98 9.31 -10.60
N ARG A 302 -8.61 8.10 -11.03
CA ARG A 302 -7.24 7.61 -11.01
C ARG A 302 -6.37 8.42 -11.94
N GLN A 303 -5.28 8.94 -11.39
CA GLN A 303 -4.31 9.73 -12.13
C GLN A 303 -2.95 9.04 -12.02
N TYR A 304 -2.30 8.86 -13.15
CA TYR A 304 -0.98 8.25 -13.24
C TYR A 304 0.09 9.34 -13.29
N PRO A 305 1.01 9.42 -12.31
CA PRO A 305 2.13 10.35 -12.41
C PRO A 305 3.01 9.96 -13.59
N TRP A 306 3.50 10.94 -14.32
CA TRP A 306 4.43 10.67 -15.40
C TRP A 306 5.86 10.65 -14.86
N ILE A 307 6.43 9.46 -14.73
CA ILE A 307 7.80 9.24 -14.24
C ILE A 307 8.67 8.77 -15.41
N ARG A 308 9.87 9.31 -15.52
CA ARG A 308 10.85 8.89 -16.51
C ARG A 308 12.26 9.19 -16.04
N PHE A 309 13.06 8.15 -15.88
CA PHE A 309 14.46 8.27 -15.52
C PHE A 309 15.32 8.21 -16.77
N GLU A 310 16.16 9.21 -16.95
CA GLU A 310 17.06 9.36 -18.10
C GLU A 310 18.44 9.80 -17.62
N TYR A 311 19.46 9.44 -18.35
CA TYR A 311 20.82 9.93 -18.19
C TYR A 311 21.46 10.16 -19.56
N GLU A 312 22.56 10.90 -19.62
CA GLU A 312 23.26 11.17 -20.87
C GLU A 312 23.99 9.90 -21.36
N GLU A 313 23.82 9.54 -22.63
CA GLU A 313 24.34 8.30 -23.21
C GLU A 313 25.87 8.20 -23.13
N ARG A 314 26.58 9.36 -23.10
CA ARG A 314 28.05 9.44 -22.87
C ARG A 314 28.47 8.98 -21.47
N GLU A 315 27.55 8.92 -20.53
CA GLU A 315 27.76 8.50 -19.15
C GLU A 315 27.36 7.04 -18.90
N LYS A 316 27.02 6.31 -19.96
CA LYS A 316 26.70 4.90 -19.87
C LYS A 316 27.88 4.11 -19.30
N LEU A 317 27.58 3.28 -18.29
CA LEU A 317 28.54 2.34 -17.71
C LEU A 317 28.65 1.11 -18.60
N HIS A 318 29.85 0.81 -19.10
CA HIS A 318 30.09 -0.26 -20.08
C HIS A 318 30.57 -1.58 -19.47
N ARG A 319 31.03 -1.54 -18.23
CA ARG A 319 31.56 -2.70 -17.50
C ARG A 319 30.97 -2.71 -16.09
N GLN A 320 31.82 -2.87 -15.12
CA GLN A 320 31.48 -2.89 -13.70
C GLN A 320 30.95 -1.52 -13.25
N ALA A 321 29.82 -1.49 -12.54
CA ALA A 321 29.26 -0.29 -11.92
C ALA A 321 29.82 -0.13 -10.50
N VAL A 322 29.83 -1.22 -9.71
CA VAL A 322 30.38 -1.24 -8.35
C VAL A 322 31.06 -2.56 -8.04
N GLU A 323 32.13 -2.50 -7.28
CA GLU A 323 32.86 -3.64 -6.73
C GLU A 323 32.90 -3.57 -5.20
N ILE A 324 32.49 -4.65 -4.58
CA ILE A 324 32.51 -4.84 -3.13
C ILE A 324 33.50 -5.97 -2.82
N GLU A 325 34.53 -5.66 -2.05
CA GLU A 325 35.59 -6.61 -1.68
C GLU A 325 35.67 -6.79 -0.16
N ASN A 326 35.52 -8.04 0.30
CA ASN A 326 35.70 -8.43 1.71
C ASN A 326 34.94 -7.55 2.73
N LEU A 327 33.74 -7.08 2.35
CA LEU A 327 32.93 -6.18 3.15
C LEU A 327 32.52 -6.84 4.47
N GLY A 328 32.86 -6.18 5.57
CA GLY A 328 32.45 -6.56 6.92
C GLY A 328 31.82 -5.38 7.65
N PHE A 329 30.64 -5.61 8.24
CA PHE A 329 29.93 -4.57 8.98
C PHE A 329 29.15 -5.13 10.15
N ALA A 330 29.17 -4.40 11.29
CA ALA A 330 28.30 -4.57 12.45
C ALA A 330 27.89 -3.19 12.97
N TYR A 331 26.69 -3.05 13.52
CA TYR A 331 26.30 -1.81 14.18
C TYR A 331 27.10 -1.57 15.47
N PRO A 332 27.38 -0.31 15.82
CA PRO A 332 28.05 0.01 17.08
C PRO A 332 27.30 -0.56 18.28
N GLY A 333 28.00 -1.29 19.15
CA GLY A 333 27.40 -1.94 20.33
C GLY A 333 26.79 -3.33 20.07
N SER A 334 26.60 -3.75 18.83
CA SER A 334 26.13 -5.10 18.50
C SER A 334 27.29 -6.09 18.41
N LYS A 335 27.13 -7.28 19.01
CA LYS A 335 28.06 -8.40 18.82
C LYS A 335 27.80 -9.17 17.53
N GLN A 336 26.63 -8.97 16.94
CA GLN A 336 26.21 -9.66 15.72
C GLN A 336 26.74 -8.91 14.50
N LYS A 337 27.48 -9.61 13.65
CA LYS A 337 27.90 -9.09 12.35
C LYS A 337 26.72 -9.20 11.39
N ILE A 338 26.47 -8.11 10.64
CA ILE A 338 25.49 -8.10 9.54
C ILE A 338 26.14 -8.73 8.30
N PHE A 339 27.39 -8.33 8.01
CA PHE A 339 28.15 -8.89 6.91
C PHE A 339 29.53 -9.33 7.38
N ASP A 340 29.99 -10.47 6.91
CA ASP A 340 31.36 -10.95 7.12
C ASP A 340 31.94 -11.44 5.78
N LYS A 341 32.89 -10.66 5.22
CA LYS A 341 33.58 -10.94 3.95
C LYS A 341 32.64 -11.01 2.72
N LEU A 342 31.63 -10.13 2.65
CA LEU A 342 30.80 -10.00 1.45
C LEU A 342 31.63 -9.57 0.25
N ASN A 343 31.55 -10.33 -0.85
CA ASN A 343 32.12 -9.99 -2.15
C ASN A 343 31.00 -9.96 -3.17
N LEU A 344 30.83 -8.86 -3.88
CA LEU A 344 29.82 -8.66 -4.90
C LEU A 344 30.30 -7.69 -5.95
N SER A 345 30.08 -8.03 -7.22
CA SER A 345 30.30 -7.15 -8.35
C SER A 345 28.99 -6.93 -9.09
N ILE A 346 28.64 -5.69 -9.38
CA ILE A 346 27.44 -5.30 -10.13
C ILE A 346 27.90 -4.63 -11.42
N ASN A 347 27.38 -5.08 -12.57
CA ASN A 347 27.76 -4.52 -13.86
C ASN A 347 26.85 -3.36 -14.27
N GLY A 348 27.33 -2.55 -15.21
CA GLY A 348 26.53 -1.52 -15.83
C GLY A 348 25.34 -2.11 -16.58
N GLY A 349 24.12 -1.65 -16.22
CA GLY A 349 22.87 -2.16 -16.79
C GLY A 349 22.27 -3.36 -16.05
N ASP A 350 22.93 -3.90 -15.01
CA ASP A 350 22.32 -4.93 -14.15
C ASP A 350 21.10 -4.37 -13.43
N ARG A 351 20.10 -5.22 -13.22
CA ARG A 351 18.91 -4.95 -12.42
C ARG A 351 18.90 -5.93 -11.26
N LEU A 352 19.56 -5.53 -10.18
CA LEU A 352 19.76 -6.36 -9.00
C LEU A 352 18.64 -6.12 -7.98
N ALA A 353 17.80 -7.11 -7.77
CA ALA A 353 16.88 -7.14 -6.63
C ALA A 353 17.57 -7.79 -5.42
N ILE A 354 17.51 -7.13 -4.27
CA ILE A 354 17.98 -7.64 -2.99
C ILE A 354 16.75 -8.09 -2.20
N ILE A 355 16.68 -9.38 -1.90
CA ILE A 355 15.57 -10.01 -1.19
C ILE A 355 16.05 -10.68 0.10
N GLY A 356 15.12 -11.02 0.98
CA GLY A 356 15.38 -11.72 2.24
C GLY A 356 14.41 -11.25 3.33
N GLU A 357 14.42 -11.93 4.46
CA GLU A 357 13.56 -11.60 5.60
C GLU A 357 13.84 -10.21 6.18
N ASN A 358 12.91 -9.71 7.01
CA ASN A 358 13.11 -8.44 7.68
C ASN A 358 14.25 -8.55 8.71
N GLY A 359 15.10 -7.51 8.76
CA GLY A 359 16.22 -7.45 9.70
C GLY A 359 17.53 -8.10 9.25
N VAL A 360 17.59 -8.79 8.09
CA VAL A 360 18.82 -9.45 7.59
C VAL A 360 19.89 -8.48 7.08
N GLY A 361 19.57 -7.18 6.94
CA GLY A 361 20.56 -6.17 6.55
C GLY A 361 20.43 -5.63 5.12
N LYS A 362 19.27 -5.81 4.46
CA LYS A 362 19.02 -5.26 3.10
C LYS A 362 19.27 -3.76 3.02
N THR A 363 18.56 -2.97 3.83
CA THR A 363 18.75 -1.51 3.97
C THR A 363 20.18 -1.14 4.38
N THR A 364 20.80 -1.94 5.25
CA THR A 364 22.19 -1.73 5.67
C THR A 364 23.14 -1.84 4.49
N LEU A 365 22.93 -2.80 3.59
CA LEU A 365 23.73 -2.94 2.37
C LEU A 365 23.58 -1.73 1.46
N LEU A 366 22.34 -1.24 1.25
CA LEU A 366 22.11 -0.04 0.44
C LEU A 366 22.76 1.20 1.06
N LYS A 367 22.66 1.40 2.37
CA LYS A 367 23.32 2.51 3.08
C LYS A 367 24.86 2.46 2.98
N LEU A 368 25.44 1.26 3.02
CA LEU A 368 26.88 1.07 2.78
C LEU A 368 27.25 1.41 1.34
N LEU A 369 26.46 1.01 0.35
CA LEU A 369 26.63 1.36 -1.07
C LEU A 369 26.56 2.86 -1.30
N MET A 370 25.66 3.55 -0.60
CA MET A 370 25.50 5.00 -0.69
C MET A 370 26.54 5.79 0.13
N GLY A 371 27.35 5.11 0.94
CA GLY A 371 28.37 5.75 1.78
C GLY A 371 27.80 6.42 3.04
N GLU A 372 26.50 6.23 3.36
CA GLU A 372 25.89 6.70 4.62
C GLU A 372 26.43 5.93 5.83
N LEU A 373 26.83 4.68 5.62
CA LEU A 373 27.53 3.85 6.60
C LEU A 373 28.93 3.53 6.07
N GLN A 374 29.91 3.48 6.99
CA GLN A 374 31.27 3.10 6.65
C GLN A 374 31.53 1.64 7.00
N PRO A 375 32.05 0.81 6.10
CA PRO A 375 32.41 -0.56 6.40
C PRO A 375 33.55 -0.62 7.43
N GLN A 376 33.46 -1.57 8.34
CA GLN A 376 34.53 -1.83 9.31
C GLN A 376 35.70 -2.59 8.66
N ARG A 377 35.43 -3.31 7.58
CA ARG A 377 36.41 -4.09 6.83
C ARG A 377 36.01 -4.13 5.35
N GLY A 378 37.02 -4.23 4.48
CA GLY A 378 36.81 -4.29 3.04
C GLY A 378 36.63 -2.91 2.40
N SER A 379 36.21 -2.90 1.16
CA SER A 379 36.01 -1.66 0.39
C SER A 379 34.83 -1.78 -0.58
N ILE A 380 34.24 -0.63 -0.88
CA ILE A 380 33.22 -0.44 -1.91
C ILE A 380 33.76 0.58 -2.90
N LYS A 381 33.86 0.20 -4.16
CA LYS A 381 34.39 1.06 -5.21
C LYS A 381 33.40 1.19 -6.34
N TRP A 382 32.83 2.38 -6.51
CA TRP A 382 32.03 2.72 -7.67
C TRP A 382 32.91 3.06 -8.86
N ALA A 383 32.39 2.78 -10.07
CA ALA A 383 33.05 3.25 -11.30
C ALA A 383 33.19 4.78 -11.30
N GLU A 384 34.24 5.31 -11.88
CA GLU A 384 34.54 6.75 -11.90
C GLU A 384 33.40 7.59 -12.50
N LYS A 385 32.68 7.05 -13.50
CA LYS A 385 31.52 7.69 -14.14
C LYS A 385 30.18 7.36 -13.49
N ALA A 386 30.17 6.66 -12.35
CA ALA A 386 28.91 6.34 -11.68
C ALA A 386 28.33 7.60 -11.03
N SER A 387 27.10 7.94 -11.44
CA SER A 387 26.28 8.98 -10.83
C SER A 387 25.11 8.32 -10.12
N LEU A 388 25.04 8.48 -8.79
CA LEU A 388 24.13 7.73 -7.94
C LEU A 388 22.86 8.53 -7.64
N GLY A 389 21.70 7.92 -7.86
CA GLY A 389 20.41 8.39 -7.36
C GLY A 389 19.90 7.45 -6.28
N TYR A 390 19.52 7.98 -5.13
CA TYR A 390 19.07 7.18 -4.00
C TYR A 390 17.63 7.51 -3.60
N TYR A 391 16.82 6.47 -3.51
CA TYR A 391 15.51 6.48 -2.91
C TYR A 391 15.60 5.72 -1.58
N ALA A 392 15.66 6.43 -0.46
CA ALA A 392 15.76 5.84 0.87
C ALA A 392 14.40 5.31 1.34
N GLN A 393 14.39 4.41 2.32
CA GLN A 393 13.15 3.92 2.94
C GLN A 393 12.45 5.02 3.76
N ASP A 394 13.22 5.88 4.44
CA ASP A 394 12.71 7.02 5.22
C ASP A 394 13.18 8.33 4.58
N HIS A 395 12.23 9.17 4.25
CA HIS A 395 12.43 10.47 3.63
C HIS A 395 12.22 11.65 4.59
N ALA A 396 11.93 11.41 5.87
CA ALA A 396 11.57 12.46 6.83
C ALA A 396 12.60 13.61 6.85
N HIS A 397 13.88 13.29 6.79
CA HIS A 397 14.97 14.28 6.74
C HIS A 397 14.97 15.18 5.50
N ASP A 398 14.55 14.66 4.34
CA ASP A 398 14.46 15.45 3.10
C ASP A 398 13.35 16.50 3.15
N PHE A 399 12.33 16.30 4.00
CA PHE A 399 11.11 17.10 4.08
C PHE A 399 10.91 17.86 5.41
N ASP A 400 11.89 17.87 6.30
CA ASP A 400 11.80 18.53 7.62
C ASP A 400 11.92 20.07 7.54
N SER A 401 11.97 20.63 6.34
CA SER A 401 12.08 22.07 6.12
C SER A 401 10.70 22.74 5.96
N GLY A 402 10.64 24.04 6.24
CA GLY A 402 9.44 24.85 6.05
C GLY A 402 9.23 25.37 4.62
N VAL A 403 10.05 24.95 3.65
CA VAL A 403 9.95 25.39 2.25
C VAL A 403 8.74 24.78 1.57
N ASN A 404 8.24 25.40 0.52
CA ASN A 404 7.14 24.84 -0.30
C ASN A 404 7.70 23.88 -1.36
N LEU A 405 6.80 23.11 -2.00
CA LEU A 405 7.19 22.11 -3.01
C LEU A 405 7.94 22.73 -4.19
N THR A 406 7.56 23.94 -4.61
CA THR A 406 8.20 24.65 -5.72
C THR A 406 9.65 24.98 -5.40
N ASP A 407 9.90 25.53 -4.20
CA ASP A 407 11.26 25.93 -3.78
C ASP A 407 12.14 24.71 -3.52
N TRP A 408 11.57 23.62 -2.98
CA TRP A 408 12.28 22.38 -2.74
C TRP A 408 12.80 21.78 -4.06
N ILE A 409 11.93 21.62 -5.07
CA ILE A 409 12.31 21.05 -6.37
C ILE A 409 13.21 21.99 -7.17
N ALA A 410 13.10 23.32 -6.96
CA ALA A 410 13.92 24.33 -7.65
C ALA A 410 15.43 24.15 -7.40
N GLY A 411 15.82 23.65 -6.23
CA GLY A 411 17.22 23.33 -5.92
C GLY A 411 17.80 22.32 -6.92
N TYR A 412 17.09 21.26 -7.19
CA TYR A 412 17.49 20.20 -8.12
C TYR A 412 17.32 20.61 -9.58
N ALA A 413 16.27 21.38 -9.91
CA ALA A 413 16.05 21.89 -11.25
C ALA A 413 17.17 22.82 -11.70
N ARG A 414 17.70 23.70 -10.81
CA ARG A 414 18.84 24.57 -11.11
C ARG A 414 20.11 23.78 -11.43
N ALA A 415 20.36 22.66 -10.73
CA ALA A 415 21.51 21.81 -10.97
C ALA A 415 21.41 21.03 -12.30
N SER A 416 20.19 20.77 -12.77
CA SER A 416 19.90 20.01 -14.00
C SER A 416 19.71 20.89 -15.24
N ALA A 417 19.40 22.18 -15.07
CA ALA A 417 19.11 23.09 -16.17
C ALA A 417 20.33 23.32 -17.05
N SER A 418 20.12 23.27 -18.38
CA SER A 418 21.10 23.65 -19.38
C SER A 418 21.05 25.16 -19.65
N GLU A 419 22.10 25.69 -20.26
CA GLU A 419 22.16 27.10 -20.65
C GLU A 419 21.01 27.41 -21.66
N GLY A 420 20.03 28.25 -21.25
CA GLY A 420 18.85 28.59 -22.06
C GLY A 420 17.54 27.93 -21.64
N ASP A 421 17.55 27.01 -20.70
CA ASP A 421 16.31 26.41 -20.17
C ASP A 421 15.52 27.42 -19.32
N ASP A 422 14.21 27.48 -19.53
CA ASP A 422 13.31 28.21 -18.62
C ASP A 422 13.07 27.40 -17.34
N LEU A 423 13.76 27.81 -16.28
CA LEU A 423 13.72 27.16 -14.98
C LEU A 423 12.30 27.07 -14.42
N GLU A 424 11.47 28.09 -14.61
CA GLU A 424 10.10 28.10 -14.11
C GLU A 424 9.26 27.04 -14.83
N THR A 425 9.40 26.94 -16.13
CA THR A 425 8.74 25.89 -16.94
C THR A 425 9.21 24.49 -16.57
N LEU A 426 10.51 24.29 -16.28
CA LEU A 426 11.05 23.01 -15.84
C LEU A 426 10.48 22.61 -14.47
N ILE A 427 10.43 23.52 -13.50
CA ILE A 427 9.87 23.28 -12.16
C ILE A 427 8.38 22.93 -12.26
N ARG A 428 7.59 23.80 -12.91
CA ARG A 428 6.14 23.59 -13.05
C ARG A 428 5.82 22.32 -13.84
N GLY A 429 6.59 22.06 -14.88
CA GLY A 429 6.46 20.85 -15.70
C GLY A 429 6.74 19.58 -14.88
N THR A 430 7.78 19.57 -14.06
CA THR A 430 8.09 18.44 -13.17
C THR A 430 7.00 18.21 -12.15
N LEU A 431 6.56 19.25 -11.43
CA LEU A 431 5.48 19.14 -10.44
C LEU A 431 4.16 18.69 -11.08
N GLY A 432 3.81 19.23 -12.26
CA GLY A 432 2.60 18.81 -12.99
C GLY A 432 2.62 17.34 -13.42
N ARG A 433 3.78 16.83 -13.87
CA ARG A 433 3.98 15.41 -14.19
C ARG A 433 3.79 14.50 -12.98
N LEU A 434 4.13 14.99 -11.79
CA LEU A 434 3.97 14.29 -10.51
C LEU A 434 2.60 14.52 -9.86
N LEU A 435 1.65 15.10 -10.61
CA LEU A 435 0.27 15.37 -10.20
C LEU A 435 0.11 16.45 -9.14
N PHE A 436 1.10 17.31 -8.95
CA PHE A 436 0.95 18.50 -8.11
C PHE A 436 0.46 19.68 -8.94
N SER A 437 -0.71 20.24 -8.61
CA SER A 437 -1.33 21.30 -9.39
C SER A 437 -1.95 22.40 -8.52
N GLY A 438 -2.20 23.55 -9.10
CA GLY A 438 -2.91 24.68 -8.47
C GLY A 438 -2.25 25.13 -7.16
N ASN A 439 -3.00 25.09 -6.07
CA ASN A 439 -2.53 25.50 -4.74
C ASN A 439 -1.63 24.46 -4.05
N GLU A 440 -1.60 23.21 -4.52
CA GLU A 440 -0.81 22.15 -3.91
C GLU A 440 0.69 22.43 -3.99
N VAL A 441 1.17 23.02 -5.09
CA VAL A 441 2.58 23.36 -5.27
C VAL A 441 3.12 24.35 -4.23
N ARG A 442 2.22 25.03 -3.50
CA ARG A 442 2.56 25.98 -2.43
C ARG A 442 2.51 25.36 -1.03
N LYS A 443 2.07 24.10 -0.90
CA LYS A 443 2.10 23.39 0.39
C LYS A 443 3.52 23.33 0.92
N PRO A 444 3.75 23.50 2.23
CA PRO A 444 5.03 23.21 2.86
C PRO A 444 5.36 21.72 2.72
N VAL A 445 6.63 21.40 2.45
CA VAL A 445 7.06 20.00 2.25
C VAL A 445 6.80 19.10 3.46
N LYS A 446 6.78 19.64 4.67
CA LYS A 446 6.55 18.90 5.92
C LYS A 446 5.11 18.42 6.16
N VAL A 447 4.13 18.90 5.37
CA VAL A 447 2.70 18.55 5.55
C VAL A 447 2.19 17.60 4.47
N ILE A 448 3.04 17.16 3.56
CA ILE A 448 2.65 16.24 2.50
C ILE A 448 2.63 14.79 2.99
N SER A 449 1.74 13.98 2.42
CA SER A 449 1.62 12.55 2.74
C SER A 449 2.84 11.75 2.26
N GLY A 450 3.04 10.54 2.81
CA GLY A 450 4.13 9.65 2.40
C GLY A 450 4.14 9.37 0.89
N GLY A 451 2.99 9.13 0.27
CA GLY A 451 2.89 8.97 -1.18
C GLY A 451 3.22 10.26 -1.97
N GLU A 452 2.87 11.44 -1.45
CA GLU A 452 3.30 12.72 -2.03
C GLU A 452 4.80 12.93 -1.90
N GLN A 453 5.40 12.54 -0.75
CA GLN A 453 6.86 12.56 -0.54
C GLN A 453 7.56 11.66 -1.55
N GLY A 454 7.10 10.42 -1.71
CA GLY A 454 7.65 9.49 -2.71
C GLY A 454 7.64 10.07 -4.12
N ARG A 455 6.52 10.67 -4.56
CA ARG A 455 6.45 11.35 -5.85
C ARG A 455 7.44 12.52 -5.97
N MET A 456 7.62 13.30 -4.91
CA MET A 456 8.62 14.39 -4.91
C MET A 456 10.05 13.87 -5.07
N ILE A 457 10.41 12.76 -4.41
CA ILE A 457 11.72 12.12 -4.58
C ILE A 457 11.89 11.61 -6.01
N PHE A 458 10.85 11.06 -6.64
CA PHE A 458 10.95 10.71 -8.06
C PHE A 458 11.23 11.92 -8.93
N GLY A 459 10.63 13.07 -8.64
CA GLY A 459 10.96 14.34 -9.31
C GLY A 459 12.42 14.76 -9.14
N LYS A 460 12.96 14.65 -7.93
CA LYS A 460 14.38 14.83 -7.63
C LYS A 460 15.24 13.91 -8.51
N LEU A 461 14.97 12.60 -8.51
CA LEU A 461 15.73 11.62 -9.28
C LEU A 461 15.63 11.84 -10.80
N MET A 462 14.45 12.23 -11.31
CA MET A 462 14.27 12.59 -12.72
C MET A 462 15.16 13.77 -13.13
N LEU A 463 15.27 14.78 -12.27
CA LEU A 463 16.12 15.97 -12.51
C LEU A 463 17.61 15.67 -12.38
N MET A 464 18.02 14.78 -11.49
CA MET A 464 19.43 14.41 -11.27
C MET A 464 20.05 13.67 -12.45
N LYS A 465 19.26 13.03 -13.32
CA LYS A 465 19.73 12.30 -14.52
C LYS A 465 20.84 11.29 -14.23
N THR A 466 20.71 10.52 -13.18
CA THR A 466 21.72 9.56 -12.71
C THR A 466 21.72 8.27 -13.53
N ASN A 467 22.90 7.64 -13.72
CA ASN A 467 23.05 6.39 -14.46
C ASN A 467 22.99 5.13 -13.58
N VAL A 468 22.95 5.32 -12.25
CA VAL A 468 22.70 4.27 -11.25
C VAL A 468 21.58 4.72 -10.33
N LEU A 469 20.57 3.88 -10.17
CA LEU A 469 19.49 4.08 -9.20
C LEU A 469 19.59 3.02 -8.11
N VAL A 470 19.60 3.46 -6.86
CA VAL A 470 19.54 2.63 -5.66
C VAL A 470 18.24 2.93 -4.97
N MET A 471 17.39 1.92 -4.75
CA MET A 471 16.05 2.13 -4.20
C MET A 471 15.76 1.16 -3.05
N ASP A 472 15.32 1.70 -1.92
CA ASP A 472 14.94 0.93 -0.73
C ASP A 472 13.42 1.01 -0.53
N GLU A 473 12.73 -0.09 -0.79
CA GLU A 473 11.27 -0.23 -0.70
C GLU A 473 10.48 0.91 -1.41
N PRO A 474 10.73 1.17 -2.71
CA PRO A 474 10.17 2.34 -3.39
C PRO A 474 8.65 2.25 -3.62
N THR A 475 8.05 1.09 -3.43
CA THR A 475 6.61 0.85 -3.56
C THR A 475 5.83 1.16 -2.28
N ASN A 476 6.50 1.25 -1.12
CA ASN A 476 5.85 1.53 0.16
C ASN A 476 5.18 2.91 0.15
N HIS A 477 3.97 2.98 0.70
CA HIS A 477 3.13 4.19 0.79
C HIS A 477 2.68 4.80 -0.55
N LEU A 478 3.01 4.17 -1.68
CA LEU A 478 2.52 4.60 -3.00
C LEU A 478 1.15 4.00 -3.30
N ASP A 479 0.34 4.73 -4.06
CA ASP A 479 -0.86 4.16 -4.68
C ASP A 479 -0.51 3.26 -5.87
N MET A 480 -1.47 2.42 -6.25
CA MET A 480 -1.28 1.47 -7.37
C MET A 480 -0.90 2.19 -8.66
N GLU A 481 -1.46 3.37 -8.92
CA GLU A 481 -1.18 4.19 -10.10
C GLU A 481 0.26 4.70 -10.10
N SER A 482 0.78 5.10 -8.94
CA SER A 482 2.18 5.52 -8.79
C SER A 482 3.15 4.34 -8.91
N ILE A 483 2.79 3.17 -8.34
CA ILE A 483 3.59 1.93 -8.47
C ILE A 483 3.68 1.52 -9.94
N GLU A 484 2.57 1.53 -10.68
CA GLU A 484 2.54 1.18 -12.11
C GLU A 484 3.36 2.16 -12.96
N SER A 485 3.25 3.45 -12.65
CA SER A 485 4.04 4.49 -13.32
C SER A 485 5.54 4.35 -13.04
N LEU A 486 5.91 4.03 -11.79
CA LEU A 486 7.28 3.77 -11.38
C LEU A 486 7.84 2.52 -12.09
N ASN A 487 7.07 1.44 -12.09
CA ASN A 487 7.46 0.18 -12.75
C ASN A 487 7.75 0.42 -14.24
N THR A 488 6.80 1.05 -14.95
CA THR A 488 6.96 1.42 -16.36
C THR A 488 8.19 2.31 -16.60
N ALA A 489 8.48 3.24 -15.68
CA ALA A 489 9.64 4.12 -15.80
C ALA A 489 10.95 3.35 -15.62
N LEU A 490 11.00 2.40 -14.68
CA LEU A 490 12.18 1.58 -14.40
C LEU A 490 12.40 0.51 -15.49
N GLU A 491 11.35 -0.07 -16.06
CA GLU A 491 11.47 -0.96 -17.24
C GLU A 491 12.17 -0.27 -18.42
N LYS A 492 11.87 1.01 -18.64
CA LYS A 492 12.48 1.82 -19.71
C LYS A 492 13.84 2.40 -19.36
N PHE A 493 14.21 2.38 -18.08
CA PHE A 493 15.51 2.89 -17.64
C PHE A 493 16.65 1.99 -18.10
N LYS A 494 17.63 2.57 -18.78
CA LYS A 494 18.77 1.85 -19.38
C LYS A 494 20.00 1.80 -18.48
N GLY A 495 19.95 2.42 -17.31
CA GLY A 495 21.04 2.44 -16.33
C GLY A 495 21.06 1.20 -15.44
N THR A 496 21.92 1.22 -14.44
CA THR A 496 22.03 0.18 -13.42
C THR A 496 20.99 0.43 -12.33
N LEU A 497 20.25 -0.62 -11.94
CA LEU A 497 19.26 -0.57 -10.90
C LEU A 497 19.62 -1.56 -9.78
N VAL A 498 19.68 -1.07 -8.55
CA VAL A 498 19.84 -1.88 -7.34
C VAL A 498 18.67 -1.55 -6.41
N PHE A 499 17.86 -2.52 -6.08
CA PHE A 499 16.66 -2.22 -5.30
C PHE A 499 16.30 -3.33 -4.31
N VAL A 500 15.66 -2.91 -3.23
CA VAL A 500 14.98 -3.77 -2.26
C VAL A 500 13.49 -3.56 -2.46
N SER A 501 12.72 -4.63 -2.58
CA SER A 501 11.25 -4.57 -2.56
C SER A 501 10.66 -5.88 -2.06
N HIS A 502 9.54 -5.77 -1.35
CA HIS A 502 8.71 -6.91 -0.97
C HIS A 502 7.52 -7.12 -1.92
N ASP A 503 7.33 -6.21 -2.88
CA ASP A 503 6.35 -6.34 -3.95
C ASP A 503 6.85 -7.35 -5.00
N ARG A 504 6.18 -8.50 -5.07
CA ARG A 504 6.57 -9.60 -5.97
C ARG A 504 6.46 -9.22 -7.43
N GLU A 505 5.38 -8.53 -7.81
CA GLU A 505 5.17 -8.11 -9.20
C GLU A 505 6.25 -7.12 -9.64
N PHE A 506 6.61 -6.19 -8.75
CA PHE A 506 7.68 -5.24 -8.97
C PHE A 506 9.05 -5.92 -9.13
N VAL A 507 9.35 -6.92 -8.29
CA VAL A 507 10.59 -7.71 -8.42
C VAL A 507 10.58 -8.53 -9.70
N SER A 508 9.49 -9.24 -10.02
CA SER A 508 9.36 -10.10 -11.20
C SER A 508 9.50 -9.33 -12.51
N SER A 509 8.93 -8.15 -12.59
CA SER A 509 8.95 -7.33 -13.81
C SER A 509 10.32 -6.69 -14.09
N LEU A 510 11.10 -6.40 -13.06
CA LEU A 510 12.33 -5.61 -13.18
C LEU A 510 13.61 -6.41 -13.03
N ALA A 511 13.64 -7.41 -12.14
CA ALA A 511 14.89 -8.07 -11.77
C ALA A 511 15.43 -8.97 -12.88
N THR A 512 16.71 -8.81 -13.20
CA THR A 512 17.50 -9.74 -14.03
C THR A 512 18.53 -10.50 -13.21
N ARG A 513 18.64 -10.15 -11.92
CA ARG A 513 19.56 -10.74 -10.98
C ARG A 513 19.02 -10.61 -9.57
N ILE A 514 19.11 -11.68 -8.79
CA ILE A 514 18.61 -11.75 -7.40
C ILE A 514 19.78 -11.93 -6.45
N LEU A 515 19.83 -11.13 -5.40
CA LEU A 515 20.69 -11.33 -4.24
C LEU A 515 19.81 -11.61 -3.02
N GLU A 516 19.77 -12.87 -2.61
CA GLU A 516 19.09 -13.24 -1.37
C GLU A 516 20.07 -13.15 -0.19
N ILE A 517 19.64 -12.43 0.86
CA ILE A 517 20.34 -12.38 2.14
C ILE A 517 19.53 -13.21 3.14
N ARG A 518 20.14 -14.27 3.69
CA ARG A 518 19.50 -15.19 4.63
C ARG A 518 19.82 -14.82 6.07
N LEU A 519 18.99 -15.31 7.01
CA LEU A 519 19.15 -15.10 8.46
C LEU A 519 20.48 -15.63 9.01
N ASP A 520 21.02 -16.69 8.43
CA ASP A 520 22.33 -17.26 8.79
C ASP A 520 23.53 -16.46 8.26
N GLY A 521 23.27 -15.35 7.57
CA GLY A 521 24.28 -14.50 6.93
C GLY A 521 24.79 -15.05 5.60
N THR A 522 24.23 -16.14 5.10
CA THR A 522 24.58 -16.64 3.75
C THR A 522 23.96 -15.76 2.67
N LEU A 523 24.67 -15.65 1.55
CA LEU A 523 24.28 -14.84 0.40
C LEU A 523 24.14 -15.75 -0.81
N VAL A 524 22.96 -15.72 -1.41
CA VAL A 524 22.69 -16.42 -2.67
C VAL A 524 22.60 -15.39 -3.79
N ASN A 525 23.53 -15.45 -4.73
CA ASN A 525 23.56 -14.58 -5.90
C ASN A 525 23.14 -15.36 -7.12
N TYR A 526 21.95 -15.10 -7.64
CA TYR A 526 21.34 -15.80 -8.74
C TYR A 526 21.23 -14.89 -9.97
N LEU A 527 21.72 -15.36 -11.11
CA LEU A 527 21.60 -14.69 -12.40
C LEU A 527 20.36 -15.24 -13.11
N GLY A 528 19.33 -14.43 -13.23
CA GLY A 528 18.05 -14.81 -13.83
C GLY A 528 16.90 -13.98 -13.26
N THR A 529 15.70 -14.30 -13.72
CA THR A 529 14.45 -13.66 -13.24
C THR A 529 14.05 -14.17 -11.86
N TYR A 530 13.08 -13.51 -11.26
CA TYR A 530 12.56 -13.91 -9.95
C TYR A 530 11.83 -15.25 -10.00
N GLU A 531 11.09 -15.54 -11.08
CA GLU A 531 10.42 -16.82 -11.31
C GLU A 531 11.42 -17.98 -11.44
N GLU A 532 12.49 -17.78 -12.21
CA GLU A 532 13.57 -18.77 -12.36
C GLU A 532 14.26 -19.02 -11.01
N TYR A 533 14.46 -17.96 -10.21
CA TYR A 533 15.00 -18.10 -8.86
C TYR A 533 14.07 -18.94 -7.98
N LEU A 534 12.74 -18.63 -7.94
CA LEU A 534 11.77 -19.41 -7.16
C LEU A 534 11.72 -20.88 -7.59
N ALA A 535 11.74 -21.15 -8.89
CA ALA A 535 11.81 -22.51 -9.42
C ALA A 535 13.07 -23.25 -8.93
N SER A 536 14.22 -22.56 -8.90
CA SER A 536 15.48 -23.13 -8.40
C SER A 536 15.45 -23.49 -6.91
N GLN A 537 14.60 -22.80 -6.12
CA GLN A 537 14.40 -23.08 -4.69
C GLN A 537 13.26 -24.08 -4.42
N GLY A 538 12.57 -24.57 -5.48
CA GLY A 538 11.40 -25.45 -5.33
C GLY A 538 10.16 -24.74 -4.78
N LEU A 539 10.06 -23.43 -4.96
CA LEU A 539 9.00 -22.54 -4.45
C LEU A 539 8.08 -22.00 -5.56
N ALA A 540 8.24 -22.46 -6.80
CA ALA A 540 7.45 -22.06 -7.97
C ALA A 540 6.08 -22.74 -8.01
#